data_36c8ffa4b0425b67f9532b18927fa8c3
#
_entry.id   36c8ffa4b0425b67f9532b18927fa8c3
#
_cell.length_a   1.000
_cell.length_b   1.000
_cell.length_c   1.000
_cell.angle_alpha   90.00
_cell.angle_beta   90.00
_cell.angle_gamma   90.00
#
_symmetry.space_group_name_H-M   'P 1'
#
loop_
_entity.id
_entity.type
_entity.pdbx_description
1 polymer ?
#
loop_
_entity_poly.entity_id
_entity_poly.type
_entity_poly.pdbx_seq_one_letter_code
_entity_poly.pdbx_strand_id
1 'polypeptide(L)'
;HNTMDVEYYGPNPQMGVWYLGALRAAEEMARYLGEDDFAARCRNLFERGKAWIDENLFNGEYYEHQIRPLKDKSEIAPSLLIGMGAKDPTKPDYQLGPGCLVDQLVGQYMAHVCGLGYLLEPVNVRQTLRSIMKYNLRENMYGHFNCMRSFALGDESALLMASYPKERPKNPFSYFSEVMTGFEYTAAVGMLYEGQMDDGLK
;
A
#
# COMPACT_ATOMS: atom_id res chain seq x y z
N HIS A 1 0.38 13.31 3.58
CA HIS A 1 1.79 13.07 3.25
C HIS A 1 2.18 11.67 3.73
N ASN A 2 2.90 10.93 2.94
CA ASN A 2 3.35 9.58 3.24
C ASN A 2 4.85 9.40 2.92
N THR A 3 5.38 8.19 3.13
CA THR A 3 6.80 7.88 2.90
C THR A 3 7.24 7.95 1.43
N MET A 4 6.32 8.17 0.49
CA MET A 4 6.61 8.37 -0.93
C MET A 4 6.58 9.85 -1.34
N ASP A 5 6.65 10.77 -0.36
CA ASP A 5 6.68 12.23 -0.56
C ASP A 5 5.50 12.80 -1.36
N VAL A 6 4.36 12.11 -1.33
CA VAL A 6 3.14 12.55 -2.02
C VAL A 6 1.97 12.67 -1.07
N GLU A 7 1.00 13.50 -1.40
CA GLU A 7 -0.32 13.53 -0.78
C GLU A 7 -1.27 12.68 -1.62
N TYR A 8 -1.66 11.52 -1.09
CA TYR A 8 -2.70 10.71 -1.70
C TYR A 8 -4.08 11.22 -1.30
N TYR A 9 -4.90 11.49 -2.29
CA TYR A 9 -6.28 11.95 -2.13
C TYR A 9 -7.25 10.81 -2.35
N GLY A 10 -7.88 10.38 -1.28
CA GLY A 10 -8.80 9.27 -1.26
C GLY A 10 -8.23 7.98 -0.66
N PRO A 11 -9.09 6.97 -0.50
CA PRO A 11 -8.70 5.72 0.13
C PRO A 11 -7.68 4.97 -0.72
N ASN A 12 -6.65 4.48 -0.06
CA ASN A 12 -5.58 3.70 -0.67
C ASN A 12 -5.21 2.50 0.22
N PRO A 13 -4.69 1.41 -0.37
CA PRO A 13 -4.41 0.20 0.39
C PRO A 13 -3.30 0.38 1.42
N GLN A 14 -2.20 1.06 1.07
CA GLN A 14 -1.06 1.22 1.97
C GLN A 14 -1.43 1.83 3.31
N MET A 15 -2.07 3.00 3.29
CA MET A 15 -2.48 3.70 4.52
C MET A 15 -3.65 2.99 5.21
N GLY A 16 -4.58 2.44 4.41
CA GLY A 16 -5.74 1.72 4.94
C GLY A 16 -5.35 0.49 5.74
N VAL A 17 -4.42 -0.31 5.25
CA VAL A 17 -3.96 -1.53 5.93
C VAL A 17 -3.15 -1.19 7.19
N TRP A 18 -2.34 -0.12 7.17
CA TRP A 18 -1.70 0.40 8.40
C TRP A 18 -2.71 0.80 9.47
N TYR A 19 -3.79 1.50 9.07
CA TYR A 19 -4.86 1.88 9.99
C TYR A 19 -5.57 0.67 10.59
N LEU A 20 -5.86 -0.36 9.79
CA LEU A 20 -6.42 -1.62 10.28
C LEU A 20 -5.49 -2.31 11.29
N GLY A 21 -4.19 -2.35 10.99
CA GLY A 21 -3.17 -2.87 11.91
C GLY A 21 -3.12 -2.12 13.24
N ALA A 22 -3.18 -0.79 13.18
CA ALA A 22 -3.22 0.05 14.37
C ALA A 22 -4.46 -0.22 15.23
N LEU A 23 -5.64 -0.39 14.62
CA LEU A 23 -6.88 -0.74 15.33
C LEU A 23 -6.76 -2.11 16.02
N ARG A 24 -6.18 -3.12 15.34
CA ARG A 24 -5.96 -4.44 15.94
C ARG A 24 -4.96 -4.39 17.09
N ALA A 25 -3.85 -3.67 16.93
CA ALA A 25 -2.88 -3.49 18.00
C ALA A 25 -3.50 -2.75 19.21
N ALA A 26 -4.25 -1.66 18.96
CA ALA A 26 -4.92 -0.90 20.01
C ALA A 26 -5.98 -1.75 20.75
N GLU A 27 -6.71 -2.61 20.05
CA GLU A 27 -7.64 -3.55 20.67
C GLU A 27 -6.94 -4.51 21.65
N GLU A 28 -5.83 -5.14 21.22
CA GLU A 28 -5.08 -6.08 22.07
C GLU A 28 -4.45 -5.37 23.29
N MET A 29 -3.91 -4.17 23.08
CA MET A 29 -3.38 -3.35 24.19
C MET A 29 -4.47 -2.95 25.18
N ALA A 30 -5.65 -2.55 24.68
CA ALA A 30 -6.78 -2.17 25.53
C ALA A 30 -7.30 -3.36 26.35
N ARG A 31 -7.40 -4.55 25.75
CA ARG A 31 -7.75 -5.80 26.47
C ARG A 31 -6.76 -6.10 27.59
N TYR A 32 -5.46 -5.97 27.32
CA TYR A 32 -4.42 -6.18 28.32
C TYR A 32 -4.54 -5.20 29.51
N LEU A 33 -4.98 -3.97 29.26
CA LEU A 33 -5.17 -2.92 30.28
C LEU A 33 -6.54 -2.96 30.96
N GLY A 34 -7.46 -3.84 30.52
CA GLY A 34 -8.83 -3.89 31.06
C GLY A 34 -9.76 -2.79 30.53
N GLU A 35 -9.41 -2.16 29.40
CA GLU A 35 -10.18 -1.10 28.76
C GLU A 35 -11.15 -1.69 27.71
N ASP A 36 -12.11 -2.49 28.18
CA ASP A 36 -12.98 -3.32 27.31
C ASP A 36 -13.82 -2.50 26.32
N ASP A 37 -14.34 -1.35 26.74
CA ASP A 37 -15.14 -0.47 25.86
C ASP A 37 -14.30 0.08 24.71
N PHE A 38 -13.06 0.46 24.97
CA PHE A 38 -12.15 0.92 23.92
C PHE A 38 -11.72 -0.22 23.00
N ALA A 39 -11.46 -1.40 23.55
CA ALA A 39 -11.19 -2.61 22.78
C ALA A 39 -12.34 -2.93 21.81
N ALA A 40 -13.57 -2.94 22.31
CA ALA A 40 -14.77 -3.18 21.50
C ALA A 40 -14.95 -2.13 20.39
N ARG A 41 -14.67 -0.86 20.69
CA ARG A 41 -14.69 0.22 19.69
C ARG A 41 -13.64 0.00 18.60
N CYS A 42 -12.42 -0.36 18.96
CA CYS A 42 -11.34 -0.67 18.00
C CYS A 42 -11.73 -1.85 17.10
N ARG A 43 -12.27 -2.93 17.67
CA ARG A 43 -12.78 -4.09 16.91
C ARG A 43 -13.86 -3.70 15.92
N ASN A 44 -14.85 -2.95 16.33
CA ASN A 44 -15.93 -2.53 15.44
C ASN A 44 -15.42 -1.68 14.26
N LEU A 45 -14.51 -0.74 14.52
CA LEU A 45 -13.88 0.06 13.46
C LEU A 45 -13.05 -0.79 12.52
N PHE A 46 -12.31 -1.77 13.04
CA PHE A 46 -11.52 -2.72 12.27
C PHE A 46 -12.40 -3.54 11.32
N GLU A 47 -13.45 -4.20 11.82
CA GLU A 47 -14.33 -5.05 11.01
C GLU A 47 -15.00 -4.26 9.86
N ARG A 48 -15.47 -3.06 10.16
CA ARG A 48 -16.05 -2.17 9.15
C ARG A 48 -15.04 -1.72 8.11
N GLY A 49 -13.83 -1.34 8.56
CA GLY A 49 -12.76 -0.90 7.69
C GLY A 49 -12.23 -2.02 6.80
N LYS A 50 -12.05 -3.23 7.36
CA LYS A 50 -11.68 -4.44 6.63
C LYS A 50 -12.67 -4.72 5.50
N ALA A 51 -13.95 -4.87 5.84
CA ALA A 51 -14.99 -5.15 4.85
C ALA A 51 -15.01 -4.09 3.74
N TRP A 52 -14.93 -2.82 4.12
CA TRP A 52 -14.95 -1.74 3.16
C TRP A 52 -13.75 -1.77 2.20
N ILE A 53 -12.53 -2.03 2.69
CA ILE A 53 -11.31 -2.10 1.85
C ILE A 53 -11.39 -3.29 0.89
N ASP A 54 -11.78 -4.47 1.37
CA ASP A 54 -11.92 -5.67 0.53
C ASP A 54 -12.98 -5.48 -0.57
N GLU A 55 -14.11 -4.85 -0.24
CA GLU A 55 -15.19 -4.62 -1.22
C GLU A 55 -14.88 -3.52 -2.23
N ASN A 56 -14.19 -2.45 -1.82
CA ASN A 56 -14.11 -1.23 -2.62
C ASN A 56 -12.75 -0.98 -3.27
N LEU A 57 -11.67 -1.55 -2.72
CA LEU A 57 -10.32 -1.33 -3.27
C LEU A 57 -9.75 -2.56 -3.98
N PHE A 58 -10.23 -3.77 -3.70
CA PHE A 58 -9.77 -4.98 -4.37
C PHE A 58 -10.41 -5.12 -5.75
N ASN A 59 -9.57 -5.18 -6.80
CA ASN A 59 -10.04 -5.25 -8.19
C ASN A 59 -10.12 -6.67 -8.76
N GLY A 60 -9.94 -7.70 -7.92
CA GLY A 60 -9.87 -9.11 -8.30
C GLY A 60 -8.43 -9.65 -8.42
N GLU A 61 -7.44 -8.78 -8.51
CA GLU A 61 -6.03 -9.14 -8.60
C GLU A 61 -5.17 -8.48 -7.51
N TYR A 62 -5.41 -7.20 -7.21
CA TYR A 62 -4.69 -6.41 -6.20
C TYR A 62 -5.56 -5.24 -5.72
N TYR A 63 -5.11 -4.50 -4.68
CA TYR A 63 -5.82 -3.33 -4.18
C TYR A 63 -5.38 -2.07 -4.90
N GLU A 64 -6.35 -1.21 -5.24
CA GLU A 64 -6.15 0.05 -5.95
C GLU A 64 -6.35 1.27 -5.05
N HIS A 65 -5.72 2.37 -5.40
CA HIS A 65 -6.00 3.68 -4.83
C HIS A 65 -7.16 4.34 -5.59
N GLN A 66 -8.25 4.65 -4.91
CA GLN A 66 -9.34 5.44 -5.45
C GLN A 66 -9.05 6.93 -5.29
N ILE A 67 -8.67 7.59 -6.37
CA ILE A 67 -8.40 9.03 -6.34
C ILE A 67 -9.73 9.77 -6.10
N ARG A 68 -9.81 10.50 -4.99
CA ARG A 68 -10.97 11.33 -4.60
C ARG A 68 -10.52 12.77 -4.37
N PRO A 69 -10.58 13.64 -5.39
CA PRO A 69 -10.24 15.04 -5.23
C PRO A 69 -11.14 15.72 -4.20
N LEU A 70 -10.61 16.70 -3.50
CA LEU A 70 -11.41 17.55 -2.62
C LEU A 70 -12.32 18.45 -3.44
N LYS A 71 -13.47 18.81 -2.89
CA LYS A 71 -14.38 19.77 -3.52
C LYS A 71 -13.87 21.20 -3.36
N ASP A 72 -13.26 21.49 -2.22
CA ASP A 72 -12.73 22.80 -1.86
C ASP A 72 -11.41 22.67 -1.11
N LYS A 73 -10.51 23.63 -1.33
CA LYS A 73 -9.22 23.72 -0.62
C LYS A 73 -9.36 23.94 0.89
N SER A 74 -10.48 24.50 1.33
CA SER A 74 -10.80 24.72 2.74
C SER A 74 -11.06 23.43 3.52
N GLU A 75 -11.27 22.29 2.84
CA GLU A 75 -11.46 20.99 3.48
C GLU A 75 -10.17 20.43 4.11
N ILE A 76 -9.02 21.05 3.83
CA ILE A 76 -7.73 20.61 4.36
C ILE A 76 -6.97 21.79 4.98
N ALA A 77 -6.34 21.54 6.13
CA ALA A 77 -5.51 22.56 6.76
C ALA A 77 -4.28 22.90 5.87
N PRO A 78 -3.95 24.19 5.67
CA PRO A 78 -2.83 24.59 4.81
C PRO A 78 -1.49 23.93 5.20
N SER A 79 -1.28 23.68 6.48
CA SER A 79 -0.08 22.99 6.99
C SER A 79 0.05 21.52 6.56
N LEU A 80 -1.00 20.93 6.00
CA LEU A 80 -0.98 19.55 5.48
C LEU A 80 -0.73 19.51 3.97
N LEU A 81 -0.67 20.65 3.28
CA LEU A 81 -0.41 20.78 1.84
C LEU A 81 1.09 21.02 1.59
N ILE A 82 1.92 20.02 1.89
CA ILE A 82 3.39 20.18 1.91
C ILE A 82 4.16 19.27 0.96
N GLY A 83 3.52 18.40 0.22
CA GLY A 83 4.21 17.45 -0.66
C GLY A 83 3.79 17.53 -2.12
N MET A 84 4.27 16.57 -2.90
CA MET A 84 3.88 16.42 -4.30
C MET A 84 2.41 16.01 -4.40
N GLY A 85 1.69 16.63 -5.34
CA GLY A 85 0.25 16.41 -5.51
C GLY A 85 -0.63 17.40 -4.75
N ALA A 86 -0.08 18.13 -3.77
CA ALA A 86 -0.82 19.07 -2.91
C ALA A 86 -1.07 20.45 -3.52
N LYS A 87 -0.46 20.77 -4.65
CA LYS A 87 -0.55 22.12 -5.27
C LYS A 87 -1.99 22.53 -5.55
N ASP A 88 -2.79 21.61 -6.06
CA ASP A 88 -4.23 21.80 -6.23
C ASP A 88 -5.00 20.53 -5.80
N PRO A 89 -5.49 20.47 -4.56
CA PRO A 89 -6.19 19.30 -4.04
C PRO A 89 -7.54 19.02 -4.71
N THR A 90 -8.07 19.98 -5.48
CA THR A 90 -9.27 19.74 -6.31
C THR A 90 -8.93 19.01 -7.62
N LYS A 91 -7.64 18.98 -7.99
CA LYS A 91 -7.09 18.29 -9.16
C LYS A 91 -5.74 17.68 -8.77
N PRO A 92 -5.72 16.72 -7.84
CA PRO A 92 -4.47 16.18 -7.31
C PRO A 92 -3.66 15.52 -8.41
N ASP A 93 -2.37 15.85 -8.44
CA ASP A 93 -1.39 15.25 -9.33
C ASP A 93 -0.53 14.22 -8.59
N TYR A 94 0.31 13.49 -9.29
CA TYR A 94 1.22 12.49 -8.72
C TYR A 94 0.54 11.43 -7.87
N GLN A 95 -0.64 10.97 -8.30
CA GLN A 95 -1.41 9.96 -7.57
C GLN A 95 -1.06 8.53 -8.05
N LEU A 96 -1.20 7.54 -7.16
CA LEU A 96 -1.04 6.13 -7.52
C LEU A 96 -2.15 5.68 -8.48
N GLY A 97 -3.42 5.94 -8.15
CA GLY A 97 -4.55 5.44 -8.94
C GLY A 97 -4.59 3.91 -9.01
N PRO A 98 -4.88 3.32 -10.20
CA PRO A 98 -5.03 1.87 -10.38
C PRO A 98 -3.68 1.13 -10.51
N GLY A 99 -2.59 1.68 -9.98
CA GLY A 99 -1.28 1.02 -9.98
C GLY A 99 -1.19 -0.12 -8.98
N CYS A 100 -0.54 -1.22 -9.37
CA CYS A 100 -0.15 -2.29 -8.46
C CYS A 100 1.07 -1.83 -7.65
N LEU A 101 0.85 -1.39 -6.41
CA LEU A 101 1.90 -0.91 -5.53
C LEU A 101 2.58 -2.08 -4.82
N VAL A 102 3.92 -2.11 -4.79
CA VAL A 102 4.69 -3.17 -4.11
C VAL A 102 4.41 -3.20 -2.60
N ASP A 103 4.25 -2.03 -1.99
CA ASP A 103 4.09 -1.86 -0.54
C ASP A 103 2.62 -1.79 -0.06
N GLN A 104 1.67 -2.20 -0.89
CA GLN A 104 0.24 -2.10 -0.56
C GLN A 104 -0.19 -2.94 0.65
N LEU A 105 0.56 -3.99 0.98
CA LEU A 105 0.28 -4.91 2.08
C LEU A 105 1.24 -4.77 3.28
N VAL A 106 1.98 -3.65 3.39
CA VAL A 106 2.94 -3.44 4.49
C VAL A 106 2.30 -3.59 5.88
N GLY A 107 1.09 -3.08 6.08
CA GLY A 107 0.37 -3.25 7.34
C GLY A 107 -0.01 -4.71 7.63
N GLN A 108 -0.35 -5.49 6.60
CA GLN A 108 -0.62 -6.93 6.74
C GLN A 108 0.64 -7.70 7.14
N TYR A 109 1.77 -7.41 6.50
CA TYR A 109 3.07 -7.97 6.89
C TYR A 109 3.38 -7.69 8.36
N MET A 110 3.25 -6.44 8.80
CA MET A 110 3.48 -6.06 10.20
C MET A 110 2.51 -6.73 11.17
N ALA A 111 1.26 -6.92 10.78
CA ALA A 111 0.28 -7.65 11.58
C ALA A 111 0.68 -9.12 11.78
N HIS A 112 1.21 -9.78 10.76
CA HIS A 112 1.76 -11.13 10.90
C HIS A 112 2.95 -11.17 11.86
N VAL A 113 3.91 -10.25 11.71
CA VAL A 113 5.07 -10.13 12.62
C VAL A 113 4.64 -9.95 14.08
N CYS A 114 3.59 -9.15 14.31
CA CYS A 114 3.06 -8.86 15.65
C CYS A 114 2.05 -9.91 16.16
N GLY A 115 1.77 -10.97 15.41
CA GLY A 115 0.79 -11.99 15.81
C GLY A 115 -0.67 -11.52 15.81
N LEU A 116 -0.99 -10.44 15.11
CA LEU A 116 -2.34 -9.87 15.05
C LEU A 116 -3.26 -10.57 14.03
N GLY A 117 -2.71 -11.47 13.21
CA GLY A 117 -3.44 -12.22 12.20
C GLY A 117 -3.75 -11.40 10.94
N TYR A 118 -4.79 -11.82 10.22
CA TYR A 118 -5.19 -11.17 8.98
C TYR A 118 -5.96 -9.88 9.21
N LEU A 119 -5.55 -8.84 8.51
CA LEU A 119 -6.24 -7.54 8.45
C LEU A 119 -7.22 -7.46 7.28
N LEU A 120 -6.98 -8.24 6.23
CA LEU A 120 -7.77 -8.32 5.00
C LEU A 120 -8.16 -9.78 4.74
N GLU A 121 -8.97 -10.03 3.71
CA GLU A 121 -9.32 -11.39 3.33
C GLU A 121 -8.09 -12.19 2.87
N PRO A 122 -7.80 -13.36 3.47
CA PRO A 122 -6.58 -14.13 3.16
C PRO A 122 -6.41 -14.48 1.67
N VAL A 123 -7.52 -14.74 0.97
CA VAL A 123 -7.47 -15.03 -0.47
C VAL A 123 -7.04 -13.82 -1.28
N ASN A 124 -7.49 -12.62 -0.90
CA ASN A 124 -7.12 -11.36 -1.54
C ASN A 124 -5.65 -11.00 -1.26
N VAL A 125 -5.19 -11.22 -0.02
CA VAL A 125 -3.77 -11.04 0.36
C VAL A 125 -2.87 -11.89 -0.52
N ARG A 126 -3.12 -13.19 -0.61
CA ARG A 126 -2.33 -14.11 -1.44
C ARG A 126 -2.39 -13.76 -2.92
N GLN A 127 -3.56 -13.36 -3.42
CA GLN A 127 -3.71 -12.96 -4.81
C GLN A 127 -2.94 -11.67 -5.10
N THR A 128 -2.98 -10.69 -4.20
CA THR A 128 -2.23 -9.43 -4.31
C THR A 128 -0.72 -9.67 -4.40
N LEU A 129 -0.17 -10.54 -3.56
CA LEU A 129 1.26 -10.88 -3.60
C LEU A 129 1.66 -11.52 -4.94
N ARG A 130 0.85 -12.44 -5.48
CA ARG A 130 1.06 -12.98 -6.83
C ARG A 130 1.01 -11.89 -7.90
N SER A 131 0.13 -10.93 -7.76
CA SER A 131 0.01 -9.82 -8.71
C SER A 131 1.21 -8.87 -8.63
N ILE A 132 1.77 -8.65 -7.44
CA ILE A 132 3.03 -7.92 -7.26
C ILE A 132 4.15 -8.62 -8.04
N MET A 133 4.34 -9.92 -7.88
CA MET A 133 5.33 -10.67 -8.67
C MET A 133 5.05 -10.59 -10.17
N LYS A 134 3.80 -10.79 -10.57
CA LYS A 134 3.41 -10.77 -11.99
C LYS A 134 3.67 -9.44 -12.68
N TYR A 135 3.42 -8.32 -11.99
CA TYR A 135 3.40 -7.00 -12.62
C TYR A 135 4.62 -6.14 -12.30
N ASN A 136 5.17 -6.25 -11.10
CA ASN A 136 6.26 -5.38 -10.64
C ASN A 136 7.65 -5.98 -10.85
N LEU A 137 7.79 -7.32 -10.94
CA LEU A 137 9.08 -7.95 -11.14
C LEU A 137 9.68 -7.55 -12.49
N ARG A 138 10.96 -7.18 -12.46
CA ARG A 138 11.86 -7.09 -13.61
C ARG A 138 12.99 -8.09 -13.40
N GLU A 139 13.17 -8.98 -14.35
CA GLU A 139 14.24 -10.01 -14.28
C GLU A 139 15.62 -9.43 -14.59
N ASN A 140 15.68 -8.25 -15.20
CA ASN A 140 16.87 -7.44 -15.38
C ASN A 140 16.46 -5.98 -15.60
N MET A 141 17.44 -5.08 -15.45
CA MET A 141 17.23 -3.64 -15.54
C MET A 141 17.86 -3.01 -16.78
N TYR A 142 18.38 -3.78 -17.74
CA TYR A 142 19.06 -3.23 -18.92
C TYR A 142 18.20 -2.28 -19.76
N GLY A 143 16.94 -2.59 -19.95
CA GLY A 143 15.99 -1.76 -20.71
C GLY A 143 15.10 -0.88 -19.86
N HIS A 144 15.34 -0.83 -18.55
CA HIS A 144 14.48 -0.10 -17.63
C HIS A 144 14.91 1.36 -17.51
N PHE A 145 13.97 2.28 -17.84
CA PHE A 145 14.16 3.70 -17.57
C PHE A 145 13.60 4.08 -16.21
N ASN A 146 14.44 4.65 -15.37
CA ASN A 146 14.03 5.25 -14.10
C ASN A 146 14.06 6.78 -14.22
N CYS A 147 12.97 7.43 -13.83
CA CYS A 147 12.82 8.86 -13.95
C CYS A 147 13.63 9.67 -12.92
N MET A 148 14.07 9.05 -11.81
CA MET A 148 14.79 9.74 -10.73
C MET A 148 16.08 9.03 -10.32
N ARG A 149 16.02 7.87 -9.67
CA ARG A 149 17.17 7.16 -9.10
C ARG A 149 17.18 5.70 -9.55
N SER A 150 18.35 5.11 -9.65
CA SER A 150 18.53 3.71 -10.01
C SER A 150 19.20 2.96 -8.86
N PHE A 151 18.47 2.11 -8.18
CA PHE A 151 18.98 1.28 -7.08
C PHE A 151 19.18 -0.19 -7.47
N ALA A 152 18.75 -0.58 -8.68
CA ALA A 152 19.05 -1.85 -9.31
C ALA A 152 19.46 -1.60 -10.75
N LEU A 153 20.49 -2.30 -11.25
CA LEU A 153 21.13 -2.04 -12.53
C LEU A 153 21.47 -3.36 -13.26
N GLY A 154 21.57 -3.26 -14.58
CA GLY A 154 22.13 -4.34 -15.42
C GLY A 154 21.32 -5.64 -15.32
N ASP A 155 21.95 -6.70 -14.87
CA ASP A 155 21.40 -8.05 -14.72
C ASP A 155 20.70 -8.30 -13.38
N GLU A 156 20.63 -7.32 -12.50
CA GLU A 156 19.89 -7.42 -11.24
C GLU A 156 18.38 -7.56 -11.48
N SER A 157 17.73 -8.45 -10.74
CA SER A 157 16.28 -8.57 -10.66
C SER A 157 15.75 -7.66 -9.55
N ALA A 158 14.59 -7.06 -9.75
CA ALA A 158 14.01 -6.18 -8.74
C ALA A 158 12.49 -5.99 -8.92
N LEU A 159 11.81 -5.60 -7.83
CA LEU A 159 10.41 -5.19 -7.84
C LEU A 159 10.28 -3.67 -7.97
N LEU A 160 9.62 -3.21 -9.02
CA LEU A 160 9.29 -1.79 -9.16
C LEU A 160 8.30 -1.35 -8.08
N MET A 161 8.39 -0.09 -7.66
CA MET A 161 7.48 0.52 -6.69
C MET A 161 6.02 0.40 -7.11
N ALA A 162 5.70 0.66 -8.36
CA ALA A 162 4.37 0.39 -8.91
C ALA A 162 4.42 0.05 -10.39
N SER A 163 3.53 -0.81 -10.81
CA SER A 163 3.27 -1.13 -12.22
C SER A 163 1.83 -0.83 -12.58
N TYR A 164 1.60 -0.50 -13.83
CA TYR A 164 0.29 -0.13 -14.35
C TYR A 164 -0.14 -1.12 -15.44
N PRO A 165 -0.67 -2.29 -15.07
CA PRO A 165 -1.10 -3.28 -16.04
C PRO A 165 -2.35 -2.86 -16.83
N LYS A 166 -3.07 -1.87 -16.31
CA LYS A 166 -4.23 -1.24 -16.96
C LYS A 166 -3.91 0.21 -17.31
N GLU A 167 -4.76 1.15 -16.95
CA GLU A 167 -4.58 2.58 -17.20
C GLU A 167 -3.63 3.20 -16.15
N ARG A 168 -2.78 4.12 -16.59
CA ARG A 168 -1.88 4.90 -15.74
C ARG A 168 -2.32 6.36 -15.70
N PRO A 169 -2.33 7.01 -14.52
CA PRO A 169 -2.49 8.45 -14.44
C PRO A 169 -1.49 9.18 -15.35
N LYS A 170 -1.89 10.32 -15.90
CA LYS A 170 -1.00 11.12 -16.76
C LYS A 170 0.31 11.46 -16.06
N ASN A 171 0.21 11.87 -14.80
CA ASN A 171 1.33 12.15 -13.91
C ASN A 171 1.20 11.23 -12.69
N PRO A 172 1.75 10.01 -12.72
CA PRO A 172 1.76 9.11 -11.56
C PRO A 172 2.72 9.63 -10.49
N PHE A 173 2.68 9.08 -9.28
CA PHE A 173 3.65 9.44 -8.26
C PHE A 173 5.09 9.17 -8.73
N SER A 174 6.01 10.05 -8.34
CA SER A 174 7.32 10.18 -8.99
C SER A 174 8.20 8.94 -8.89
N TYR A 175 8.01 8.12 -7.86
CA TYR A 175 8.85 6.94 -7.59
C TYR A 175 8.30 5.64 -8.19
N PHE A 176 7.25 5.68 -8.99
CA PHE A 176 6.57 4.46 -9.49
C PHE A 176 7.52 3.48 -10.21
N SER A 177 8.51 3.99 -10.93
CA SER A 177 9.48 3.18 -11.68
C SER A 177 10.76 2.87 -10.91
N GLU A 178 10.87 3.32 -9.66
CA GLU A 178 12.04 3.03 -8.83
C GLU A 178 11.95 1.62 -8.21
N VAL A 179 13.11 1.14 -7.79
CA VAL A 179 13.27 -0.01 -6.89
C VAL A 179 13.59 0.55 -5.50
N MET A 180 12.88 0.12 -4.49
CA MET A 180 13.14 0.51 -3.10
C MET A 180 13.25 -0.74 -2.23
N THR A 181 14.46 -1.13 -1.90
CA THR A 181 14.81 -2.39 -1.23
C THR A 181 14.00 -2.67 0.03
N GLY A 182 13.69 -1.64 0.84
CA GLY A 182 12.85 -1.81 2.03
C GLY A 182 11.44 -2.30 1.70
N PHE A 183 10.88 -1.87 0.59
CA PHE A 183 9.54 -2.31 0.14
C PHE A 183 9.58 -3.69 -0.51
N GLU A 184 10.67 -4.02 -1.19
CA GLU A 184 10.90 -5.39 -1.67
C GLU A 184 10.91 -6.39 -0.52
N TYR A 185 11.63 -6.09 0.58
CA TYR A 185 11.62 -6.93 1.78
C TYR A 185 10.23 -7.10 2.38
N THR A 186 9.40 -6.06 2.42
CA THR A 186 8.04 -6.20 2.96
C THR A 186 7.18 -7.14 2.10
N ALA A 187 7.31 -7.06 0.77
CA ALA A 187 6.62 -7.95 -0.16
C ALA A 187 7.16 -9.40 -0.03
N ALA A 188 8.48 -9.57 -0.06
CA ALA A 188 9.14 -10.87 0.03
C ALA A 188 8.76 -11.62 1.33
N VAL A 189 8.88 -10.96 2.47
CA VAL A 189 8.51 -11.58 3.76
C VAL A 189 7.01 -11.82 3.85
N GLY A 190 6.18 -10.94 3.29
CA GLY A 190 4.74 -11.18 3.12
C GLY A 190 4.45 -12.46 2.35
N MET A 191 5.17 -12.72 1.24
CA MET A 191 5.08 -13.96 0.45
C MET A 191 5.47 -15.18 1.27
N LEU A 192 6.55 -15.11 2.08
CA LEU A 192 6.97 -16.20 2.95
C LEU A 192 5.89 -16.54 3.99
N TYR A 193 5.26 -15.54 4.62
CA TYR A 193 4.13 -15.76 5.55
C TYR A 193 2.94 -16.45 4.88
N GLU A 194 2.70 -16.17 3.59
CA GLU A 194 1.61 -16.78 2.81
C GLU A 194 2.00 -18.12 2.13
N GLY A 195 3.19 -18.64 2.40
CA GLY A 195 3.68 -19.91 1.83
C GLY A 195 4.10 -19.84 0.36
N GLN A 196 4.27 -18.63 -0.19
CA GLN A 196 4.78 -18.40 -1.56
C GLN A 196 6.30 -18.33 -1.55
N MET A 197 6.93 -19.48 -1.17
CA MET A 197 8.37 -19.53 -0.86
C MET A 197 9.26 -19.18 -2.05
N ASP A 198 8.97 -19.72 -3.23
CA ASP A 198 9.79 -19.51 -4.43
C ASP A 198 9.81 -18.04 -4.85
N ASP A 199 8.67 -17.36 -4.74
CA ASP A 199 8.55 -15.94 -5.05
C ASP A 199 9.21 -15.06 -3.98
N GLY A 200 9.04 -15.41 -2.69
CA GLY A 200 9.61 -14.64 -1.59
C GLY A 200 11.13 -14.77 -1.43
N LEU A 201 11.76 -15.79 -2.06
CA LEU A 201 13.21 -16.00 -2.04
C LEU A 201 13.90 -15.58 -3.35
N LYS A 202 13.15 -15.18 -4.37
CA LYS A 202 13.65 -14.74 -5.67
C LYS A 202 14.16 -13.31 -5.64
#